data_3dc042a83cd468eb488c6181627f4ca0
#
_entry.id   3dc042a83cd468eb488c6181627f4ca0
#
_cell.length_a   1.000
_cell.length_b   1.000
_cell.length_c   1.000
_cell.angle_alpha   90.00
_cell.angle_beta   90.00
_cell.angle_gamma   90.00
#
_symmetry.space_group_name_H-M   'P 1'
#
loop_
_entity.id
_entity.type
_entity.pdbx_description
1 polymer ?
#
loop_
_entity_poly.entity_id
_entity_poly.type
_entity_poly.pdbx_seq_one_letter_code
_entity_poly.pdbx_strand_id
1 'polypeptide(L)'
;MRSTKAIRIAKTSYIILSALFIVLGVGLIALRDLSVSLIGIAAGAMLIAFGIVKLIGYFSKDLYRLAFQFDLSLGLMLAVLGVIILRNPDQAMSFLCLMLGIATMADGLFKLQSALDARRFGLKSWPLILTLAVGAGVVGALLMLRPMQSARALTVLLGIGMMLEGVLNLCVALFGIKIIRHQRVDGVEARVE
;
A
#
# COMPACT_ATOMS: atom_id res chain seq x y z
N MET A 1 -11.53 9.66 36.17
CA MET A 1 -10.05 9.70 35.93
C MET A 1 -9.51 8.69 34.90
N ARG A 2 -10.31 7.83 34.26
CA ARG A 2 -9.85 6.85 33.26
C ARG A 2 -9.59 7.39 31.83
N SER A 3 -10.18 8.54 31.49
CA SER A 3 -10.16 9.09 30.10
C SER A 3 -8.81 9.72 29.68
N THR A 4 -8.03 10.26 30.60
CA THR A 4 -6.76 10.96 30.27
C THR A 4 -5.61 10.01 29.93
N LYS A 5 -5.56 8.81 30.49
CA LYS A 5 -4.53 7.81 30.20
C LYS A 5 -4.69 7.25 28.76
N ALA A 6 -5.91 6.93 28.34
CA ALA A 6 -6.19 6.40 27.00
C ALA A 6 -5.81 7.42 25.91
N ILE A 7 -6.14 8.70 26.11
CA ILE A 7 -5.81 9.78 25.15
C ILE A 7 -4.27 9.98 25.07
N ARG A 8 -3.57 9.89 26.20
CA ARG A 8 -2.11 10.01 26.22
C ARG A 8 -1.45 8.83 25.50
N ILE A 9 -1.92 7.60 25.74
CA ILE A 9 -1.43 6.39 25.06
C ILE A 9 -1.66 6.52 23.55
N ALA A 10 -2.86 6.87 23.12
CA ALA A 10 -3.17 7.08 21.71
C ALA A 10 -2.25 8.12 21.07
N LYS A 11 -2.06 9.29 21.72
CA LYS A 11 -1.13 10.33 21.23
C LYS A 11 0.29 9.80 21.05
N THR A 12 0.82 9.12 22.06
CA THR A 12 2.19 8.58 22.01
C THR A 12 2.31 7.55 20.91
N SER A 13 1.32 6.65 20.77
CA SER A 13 1.30 5.64 19.69
C SER A 13 1.29 6.28 18.29
N TYR A 14 0.50 7.33 18.08
CA TYR A 14 0.49 8.07 16.81
C TYR A 14 1.82 8.76 16.52
N ILE A 15 2.48 9.35 17.51
CA ILE A 15 3.80 9.99 17.34
C ILE A 15 4.86 8.93 17.00
N ILE A 16 4.87 7.79 17.70
CA ILE A 16 5.81 6.70 17.41
C ILE A 16 5.58 6.16 16.01
N LEU A 17 4.33 5.92 15.63
CA LEU A 17 3.96 5.43 14.30
C LEU A 17 4.36 6.43 13.21
N SER A 18 4.14 7.73 13.43
CA SER A 18 4.54 8.80 12.52
C SER A 18 6.06 8.84 12.31
N ALA A 19 6.81 8.76 13.41
CA ALA A 19 8.28 8.72 13.35
C ALA A 19 8.76 7.48 12.60
N LEU A 20 8.16 6.31 12.84
CA LEU A 20 8.46 5.08 12.14
C LEU A 20 8.22 5.23 10.62
N PHE A 21 7.07 5.76 10.21
CA PHE A 21 6.76 5.99 8.79
C PHE A 21 7.75 6.95 8.12
N ILE A 22 8.14 8.03 8.80
CA ILE A 22 9.13 8.97 8.26
C ILE A 22 10.48 8.29 8.10
N VAL A 23 10.96 7.58 9.12
CA VAL A 23 12.26 6.87 9.08
C VAL A 23 12.27 5.80 7.99
N LEU A 24 11.20 5.00 7.88
CA LEU A 24 11.08 4.00 6.82
C LEU A 24 11.00 4.64 5.44
N GLY A 25 10.25 5.74 5.28
CA GLY A 25 10.16 6.46 4.02
C GLY A 25 11.51 7.02 3.56
N VAL A 26 12.26 7.65 4.48
CA VAL A 26 13.63 8.12 4.21
C VAL A 26 14.55 6.95 3.86
N GLY A 27 14.47 5.84 4.60
CA GLY A 27 15.25 4.62 4.34
C GLY A 27 15.00 4.06 2.93
N LEU A 28 13.73 4.00 2.50
CA LEU A 28 13.35 3.53 1.16
C LEU A 28 13.93 4.43 0.05
N ILE A 29 13.98 5.73 0.26
CA ILE A 29 14.53 6.68 -0.72
C ILE A 29 16.06 6.64 -0.74
N ALA A 30 16.71 6.64 0.43
CA ALA A 30 18.15 6.69 0.56
C ALA A 30 18.82 5.39 0.07
N LEU A 31 18.21 4.25 0.36
CA LEU A 31 18.73 2.91 0.05
C LEU A 31 17.92 2.22 -1.06
N ARG A 32 17.52 2.95 -2.08
CA ARG A 32 16.57 2.51 -3.12
C ARG A 32 16.92 1.15 -3.75
N ASP A 33 18.18 0.84 -3.95
CA ASP A 33 18.61 -0.42 -4.56
C ASP A 33 18.45 -1.61 -3.60
N LEU A 34 18.85 -1.42 -2.34
CA LEU A 34 18.62 -2.40 -1.27
C LEU A 34 17.13 -2.52 -0.91
N SER A 35 16.39 -1.41 -1.01
CA SER A 35 14.97 -1.39 -0.68
C SER A 35 14.12 -2.22 -1.63
N VAL A 36 14.48 -2.29 -2.92
CA VAL A 36 13.78 -3.17 -3.88
C VAL A 36 13.92 -4.63 -3.43
N SER A 37 15.15 -5.07 -3.13
CA SER A 37 15.40 -6.43 -2.64
C SER A 37 14.75 -6.70 -1.29
N LEU A 38 14.80 -5.73 -0.36
CA LEU A 38 14.16 -5.85 0.95
C LEU A 38 12.64 -5.98 0.85
N ILE A 39 11.99 -5.23 -0.03
CA ILE A 39 10.55 -5.36 -0.29
C ILE A 39 10.24 -6.75 -0.85
N GLY A 40 11.04 -7.23 -1.81
CA GLY A 40 10.91 -8.58 -2.34
C GLY A 40 11.06 -9.66 -1.27
N ILE A 41 12.09 -9.54 -0.41
CA ILE A 41 12.31 -10.47 0.71
C ILE A 41 11.14 -10.42 1.71
N ALA A 42 10.68 -9.24 2.08
CA ALA A 42 9.54 -9.08 2.98
C ALA A 42 8.27 -9.72 2.38
N ALA A 43 7.99 -9.49 1.09
CA ALA A 43 6.86 -10.08 0.40
C ALA A 43 6.98 -11.62 0.36
N GLY A 44 8.14 -12.17 0.03
CA GLY A 44 8.40 -13.62 0.04
C GLY A 44 8.22 -14.23 1.43
N ALA A 45 8.74 -13.60 2.47
CA ALA A 45 8.57 -14.03 3.85
C ALA A 45 7.09 -14.01 4.30
N MET A 46 6.35 -12.95 3.95
CA MET A 46 4.91 -12.86 4.24
C MET A 46 4.12 -13.97 3.53
N LEU A 47 4.44 -14.27 2.28
CA LEU A 47 3.78 -15.35 1.52
C LEU A 47 4.04 -16.72 2.17
N ILE A 48 5.28 -16.99 2.61
CA ILE A 48 5.60 -18.22 3.35
C ILE A 48 4.83 -18.29 4.66
N ALA A 49 4.85 -17.21 5.45
CA ALA A 49 4.13 -17.16 6.73
C ALA A 49 2.64 -17.40 6.52
N PHE A 50 2.03 -16.76 5.53
CA PHE A 50 0.62 -16.96 5.19
C PHE A 50 0.34 -18.38 4.68
N GLY A 51 1.25 -18.93 3.85
CA GLY A 51 1.19 -20.33 3.40
C GLY A 51 1.23 -21.33 4.56
N ILE A 52 2.12 -21.10 5.53
CA ILE A 52 2.21 -21.94 6.75
C ILE A 52 0.91 -21.85 7.57
N VAL A 53 0.36 -20.64 7.77
CA VAL A 53 -0.90 -20.47 8.48
C VAL A 53 -2.04 -21.25 7.80
N LYS A 54 -2.10 -21.20 6.47
CA LYS A 54 -3.07 -21.97 5.67
C LYS A 54 -2.88 -23.48 5.83
N LEU A 55 -1.64 -23.97 5.80
CA LEU A 55 -1.33 -25.39 6.01
C LEU A 55 -1.69 -25.85 7.41
N ILE A 56 -1.39 -25.05 8.44
CA ILE A 56 -1.77 -25.35 9.82
C ILE A 56 -3.30 -25.41 9.94
N GLY A 57 -4.02 -24.47 9.33
CA GLY A 57 -5.49 -24.45 9.28
C GLY A 57 -6.06 -25.72 8.66
N TYR A 58 -5.47 -26.20 7.57
CA TYR A 58 -5.90 -27.44 6.92
C TYR A 58 -5.71 -28.69 7.79
N PHE A 59 -4.59 -28.78 8.52
CA PHE A 59 -4.30 -29.90 9.41
C PHE A 59 -5.01 -29.80 10.78
N SER A 60 -5.66 -28.67 11.07
CA SER A 60 -6.51 -28.53 12.27
C SER A 60 -7.72 -29.46 12.17
N LYS A 61 -8.03 -30.14 13.30
CA LYS A 61 -9.11 -31.14 13.37
C LYS A 61 -10.50 -30.53 13.61
N ASP A 62 -10.69 -29.24 13.35
CA ASP A 62 -11.94 -28.53 13.61
C ASP A 62 -13.01 -28.76 12.55
N LEU A 63 -14.29 -28.67 12.96
CA LEU A 63 -15.48 -28.76 12.09
C LEU A 63 -15.50 -27.73 10.95
N TYR A 64 -14.72 -26.66 11.04
CA TYR A 64 -14.52 -25.65 10.00
C TYR A 64 -13.72 -26.13 8.79
N ARG A 65 -13.18 -27.37 8.81
CA ARG A 65 -12.41 -27.97 7.71
C ARG A 65 -13.14 -27.95 6.36
N LEU A 66 -14.48 -28.04 6.37
CA LEU A 66 -15.29 -27.97 5.14
C LEU A 66 -15.28 -26.60 4.47
N ALA A 67 -15.08 -25.50 5.26
CA ALA A 67 -14.98 -24.16 4.72
C ALA A 67 -13.58 -23.87 4.12
N PHE A 68 -12.57 -24.67 4.45
CA PHE A 68 -11.16 -24.47 4.08
C PHE A 68 -10.61 -25.55 3.13
N GLN A 69 -11.46 -26.11 2.27
CA GLN A 69 -11.11 -27.21 1.36
C GLN A 69 -9.91 -26.90 0.45
N PHE A 70 -9.73 -25.64 0.07
CA PHE A 70 -8.63 -25.19 -0.82
C PHE A 70 -7.38 -24.70 -0.06
N ASP A 71 -7.37 -24.73 1.26
CA ASP A 71 -6.26 -24.18 2.06
C ASP A 71 -4.98 -24.99 1.91
N LEU A 72 -5.04 -26.30 1.63
CA LEU A 72 -3.87 -27.11 1.36
C LEU A 72 -3.16 -26.66 0.06
N SER A 73 -3.91 -26.58 -1.04
CA SER A 73 -3.34 -26.21 -2.34
C SER A 73 -2.87 -24.75 -2.34
N LEU A 74 -3.67 -23.85 -1.77
CA LEU A 74 -3.30 -22.44 -1.63
C LEU A 74 -2.10 -22.26 -0.70
N GLY A 75 -2.06 -22.94 0.44
CA GLY A 75 -0.95 -22.87 1.39
C GLY A 75 0.35 -23.37 0.78
N LEU A 76 0.31 -24.51 0.07
CA LEU A 76 1.47 -25.04 -0.63
C LEU A 76 1.94 -24.11 -1.75
N MET A 77 1.02 -23.61 -2.58
CA MET A 77 1.32 -22.67 -3.66
C MET A 77 1.96 -21.39 -3.13
N LEU A 78 1.41 -20.80 -2.06
CA LEU A 78 1.95 -19.58 -1.45
C LEU A 78 3.33 -19.81 -0.83
N ALA A 79 3.54 -20.94 -0.16
CA ALA A 79 4.83 -21.29 0.40
C ALA A 79 5.89 -21.48 -0.69
N VAL A 80 5.59 -22.20 -1.77
CA VAL A 80 6.49 -22.39 -2.91
C VAL A 80 6.79 -21.06 -3.59
N LEU A 81 5.77 -20.25 -3.87
CA LEU A 81 5.94 -18.92 -4.46
C LEU A 81 6.81 -18.02 -3.58
N GLY A 82 6.59 -18.02 -2.27
CA GLY A 82 7.39 -17.26 -1.31
C GLY A 82 8.87 -17.69 -1.32
N VAL A 83 9.15 -18.99 -1.41
CA VAL A 83 10.53 -19.51 -1.54
C VAL A 83 11.19 -19.05 -2.84
N ILE A 84 10.46 -19.08 -3.96
CA ILE A 84 10.97 -18.60 -5.25
C ILE A 84 11.33 -17.12 -5.18
N ILE A 85 10.45 -16.30 -4.60
CA ILE A 85 10.67 -14.85 -4.42
C ILE A 85 11.89 -14.60 -3.51
N LEU A 86 12.03 -15.34 -2.41
CA LEU A 86 13.18 -15.18 -1.51
C LEU A 86 14.52 -15.52 -2.17
N ARG A 87 14.51 -16.45 -3.13
CA ARG A 87 15.73 -16.80 -3.87
C ARG A 87 16.19 -15.71 -4.84
N ASN A 88 15.25 -15.00 -5.44
CA ASN A 88 15.52 -13.97 -6.46
C ASN A 88 14.57 -12.76 -6.29
N PRO A 89 14.72 -11.97 -5.21
CA PRO A 89 13.79 -10.89 -4.90
C PRO A 89 13.76 -9.80 -5.98
N ASP A 90 14.89 -9.49 -6.61
CA ASP A 90 14.98 -8.47 -7.65
C ASP A 90 14.27 -8.90 -8.94
N GLN A 91 14.39 -10.17 -9.31
CA GLN A 91 13.68 -10.72 -10.48
C GLN A 91 12.18 -10.77 -10.23
N ALA A 92 11.76 -11.13 -9.01
CA ALA A 92 10.36 -11.14 -8.61
C ALA A 92 9.77 -9.73 -8.67
N MET A 93 10.48 -8.72 -8.17
CA MET A 93 10.06 -7.32 -8.26
C MET A 93 9.98 -6.82 -9.70
N SER A 94 10.96 -7.21 -10.54
CA SER A 94 10.95 -6.89 -11.98
C SER A 94 9.75 -7.53 -12.68
N PHE A 95 9.42 -8.78 -12.33
CA PHE A 95 8.25 -9.47 -12.88
C PHE A 95 6.94 -8.82 -12.44
N LEU A 96 6.83 -8.39 -11.19
CA LEU A 96 5.67 -7.63 -10.70
C LEU A 96 5.51 -6.31 -11.47
N CYS A 97 6.60 -5.57 -11.70
CA CYS A 97 6.56 -4.35 -12.51
C CYS A 97 6.12 -4.62 -13.94
N LEU A 98 6.56 -5.73 -14.55
CA LEU A 98 6.12 -6.14 -15.88
C LEU A 98 4.60 -6.41 -15.90
N MET A 99 4.09 -7.16 -14.92
CA MET A 99 2.65 -7.46 -14.80
C MET A 99 1.82 -6.19 -14.59
N LEU A 100 2.28 -5.29 -13.72
CA LEU A 100 1.65 -3.98 -13.52
C LEU A 100 1.69 -3.13 -14.79
N GLY A 101 2.79 -3.20 -15.56
CA GLY A 101 2.94 -2.52 -16.84
C GLY A 101 1.88 -2.98 -17.86
N ILE A 102 1.70 -4.30 -17.99
CA ILE A 102 0.67 -4.89 -18.88
C ILE A 102 -0.72 -4.43 -18.42
N ALA A 103 -1.02 -4.51 -17.13
CA ALA A 103 -2.31 -4.10 -16.59
C ALA A 103 -2.58 -2.60 -16.82
N THR A 104 -1.59 -1.74 -16.57
CA THR A 104 -1.69 -0.29 -16.77
C THR A 104 -1.82 0.06 -18.26
N MET A 105 -1.16 -0.67 -19.14
CA MET A 105 -1.29 -0.52 -20.59
C MET A 105 -2.70 -0.87 -21.05
N ALA A 106 -3.26 -1.99 -20.57
CA ALA A 106 -4.65 -2.37 -20.86
C ALA A 106 -5.64 -1.30 -20.35
N ASP A 107 -5.46 -0.80 -19.14
CA ASP A 107 -6.28 0.29 -18.58
C ASP A 107 -6.19 1.58 -19.43
N GLY A 108 -4.99 1.92 -19.91
CA GLY A 108 -4.78 3.02 -20.85
C GLY A 108 -5.56 2.86 -22.15
N LEU A 109 -5.56 1.64 -22.73
CA LEU A 109 -6.33 1.33 -23.94
C LEU A 109 -7.84 1.45 -23.72
N PHE A 110 -8.36 0.95 -22.59
CA PHE A 110 -9.78 1.09 -22.25
C PHE A 110 -10.19 2.57 -22.06
N LYS A 111 -9.33 3.36 -21.40
CA LYS A 111 -9.55 4.81 -21.25
C LYS A 111 -9.48 5.54 -22.59
N LEU A 112 -8.61 5.10 -23.51
CA LEU A 112 -8.54 5.65 -24.86
C LEU A 112 -9.85 5.41 -25.62
N GLN A 113 -10.41 4.20 -25.57
CA GLN A 113 -11.73 3.90 -26.14
C GLN A 113 -12.81 4.81 -25.52
N SER A 114 -12.83 4.91 -24.19
CA SER A 114 -13.78 5.77 -23.48
C SER A 114 -13.64 7.26 -23.87
N ALA A 115 -12.43 7.75 -24.12
CA ALA A 115 -12.20 9.12 -24.59
C ALA A 115 -12.75 9.36 -26.00
N LEU A 116 -12.56 8.38 -26.90
CA LEU A 116 -13.09 8.46 -28.27
C LEU A 116 -14.62 8.44 -28.28
N ASP A 117 -15.24 7.60 -27.46
CA ASP A 117 -16.68 7.54 -27.31
C ASP A 117 -17.23 8.83 -26.69
N ALA A 118 -16.60 9.34 -25.63
CA ALA A 118 -16.95 10.62 -25.01
C ALA A 118 -16.91 11.78 -26.04
N ARG A 119 -15.92 11.77 -26.95
CA ARG A 119 -15.83 12.73 -28.03
C ARG A 119 -16.99 12.58 -28.99
N ARG A 120 -17.38 11.35 -29.37
CA ARG A 120 -18.51 11.07 -30.28
C ARG A 120 -19.84 11.55 -29.70
N PHE A 121 -20.00 11.41 -28.37
CA PHE A 121 -21.21 11.89 -27.66
C PHE A 121 -21.17 13.38 -27.30
N GLY A 122 -20.14 14.13 -27.72
CA GLY A 122 -20.04 15.57 -27.49
C GLY A 122 -19.76 15.97 -26.03
N LEU A 123 -19.27 15.06 -25.21
CA LEU A 123 -18.92 15.35 -23.80
C LEU A 123 -17.70 16.26 -23.76
N LYS A 124 -17.78 17.38 -23.00
CA LYS A 124 -16.67 18.34 -22.87
C LYS A 124 -15.44 17.80 -22.17
N SER A 125 -15.57 16.71 -21.42
CA SER A 125 -14.48 16.08 -20.64
C SER A 125 -13.61 15.11 -21.45
N TRP A 126 -13.89 14.85 -22.73
CA TRP A 126 -13.11 13.91 -23.55
C TRP A 126 -11.59 14.18 -23.59
N PRO A 127 -11.10 15.47 -23.60
CA PRO A 127 -9.66 15.70 -23.65
C PRO A 127 -8.95 15.30 -22.35
N LEU A 128 -9.62 15.48 -21.20
CA LEU A 128 -9.10 15.04 -19.91
C LEU A 128 -8.94 13.52 -19.84
N ILE A 129 -9.96 12.79 -20.33
CA ILE A 129 -9.90 11.32 -20.39
C ILE A 129 -8.78 10.88 -21.34
N LEU A 130 -8.63 11.55 -22.49
CA LEU A 130 -7.58 11.27 -23.45
C LEU A 130 -6.16 11.48 -22.86
N THR A 131 -5.93 12.60 -22.16
CA THR A 131 -4.63 12.86 -21.54
C THR A 131 -4.28 11.81 -20.47
N LEU A 132 -5.27 11.41 -19.66
CA LEU A 132 -5.09 10.33 -18.67
C LEU A 132 -4.83 8.98 -19.33
N ALA A 133 -5.50 8.68 -20.44
CA ALA A 133 -5.30 7.45 -21.21
C ALA A 133 -3.88 7.35 -21.79
N VAL A 134 -3.41 8.44 -22.40
CA VAL A 134 -2.04 8.53 -22.95
C VAL A 134 -1.02 8.43 -21.81
N GLY A 135 -1.25 9.13 -20.69
CA GLY A 135 -0.40 9.04 -19.49
C GLY A 135 -0.29 7.62 -18.96
N ALA A 136 -1.41 6.90 -18.82
CA ALA A 136 -1.43 5.50 -18.41
C ALA A 136 -0.67 4.60 -19.40
N GLY A 137 -0.87 4.80 -20.70
CA GLY A 137 -0.14 4.08 -21.75
C GLY A 137 1.37 4.28 -21.67
N VAL A 138 1.84 5.51 -21.49
CA VAL A 138 3.27 5.82 -21.33
C VAL A 138 3.84 5.17 -20.06
N VAL A 139 3.14 5.29 -18.94
CA VAL A 139 3.57 4.65 -17.67
C VAL A 139 3.61 3.13 -17.82
N GLY A 140 2.59 2.50 -18.42
CA GLY A 140 2.56 1.07 -18.69
C GLY A 140 3.73 0.63 -19.57
N ALA A 141 4.03 1.37 -20.64
CA ALA A 141 5.16 1.09 -21.52
C ALA A 141 6.52 1.19 -20.78
N LEU A 142 6.71 2.20 -19.94
CA LEU A 142 7.93 2.36 -19.13
C LEU A 142 8.11 1.20 -18.15
N LEU A 143 7.03 0.76 -17.47
CA LEU A 143 7.05 -0.38 -16.57
C LEU A 143 7.46 -1.68 -17.29
N MET A 144 7.03 -1.86 -18.54
CA MET A 144 7.35 -3.05 -19.34
C MET A 144 8.78 -3.02 -19.89
N LEU A 145 9.21 -1.87 -20.41
CA LEU A 145 10.51 -1.76 -21.09
C LEU A 145 11.70 -1.74 -20.12
N ARG A 146 11.50 -1.22 -18.91
CA ARG A 146 12.56 -1.07 -17.89
C ARG A 146 12.08 -1.48 -16.50
N PRO A 147 11.73 -2.77 -16.30
CA PRO A 147 11.04 -3.19 -15.08
C PRO A 147 11.87 -2.96 -13.81
N MET A 148 13.19 -3.14 -13.84
CA MET A 148 14.05 -2.90 -12.68
C MET A 148 14.16 -1.40 -12.34
N GLN A 149 14.26 -0.52 -13.33
CA GLN A 149 14.27 0.92 -13.09
C GLN A 149 12.90 1.38 -12.58
N SER A 150 11.83 0.80 -13.09
CA SER A 150 10.46 1.05 -12.64
C SER A 150 10.24 0.58 -11.20
N ALA A 151 10.78 -0.58 -10.80
CA ALA A 151 10.75 -1.05 -9.42
C ALA A 151 11.43 -0.05 -8.47
N ARG A 152 12.58 0.50 -8.84
CA ARG A 152 13.28 1.54 -8.07
C ARG A 152 12.45 2.82 -7.97
N ALA A 153 11.84 3.26 -9.06
CA ALA A 153 10.98 4.44 -9.08
C ALA A 153 9.74 4.25 -8.19
N LEU A 154 9.10 3.09 -8.26
CA LEU A 154 7.97 2.74 -7.38
C LEU A 154 8.38 2.71 -5.91
N THR A 155 9.56 2.20 -5.59
CA THR A 155 10.11 2.21 -4.22
C THR A 155 10.30 3.64 -3.70
N VAL A 156 10.82 4.54 -4.52
CA VAL A 156 10.96 5.97 -4.18
C VAL A 156 9.59 6.61 -3.97
N LEU A 157 8.62 6.36 -4.84
CA LEU A 157 7.26 6.86 -4.69
C LEU A 157 6.60 6.35 -3.41
N LEU A 158 6.78 5.07 -3.09
CA LEU A 158 6.32 4.47 -1.84
C LEU A 158 6.96 5.16 -0.63
N GLY A 159 8.26 5.42 -0.69
CA GLY A 159 8.99 6.14 0.35
C GLY A 159 8.46 7.56 0.57
N ILE A 160 8.19 8.30 -0.52
CA ILE A 160 7.56 9.63 -0.46
C ILE A 160 6.16 9.53 0.16
N GLY A 161 5.34 8.56 -0.26
CA GLY A 161 4.01 8.32 0.29
C GLY A 161 4.06 8.05 1.80
N MET A 162 4.98 7.19 2.25
CA MET A 162 5.17 6.92 3.68
C MET A 162 5.62 8.14 4.48
N MET A 163 6.50 8.98 3.91
CA MET A 163 6.90 10.24 4.56
C MET A 163 5.71 11.19 4.71
N LEU A 164 4.91 11.36 3.65
CA LEU A 164 3.71 12.20 3.69
C LEU A 164 2.71 11.70 4.73
N GLU A 165 2.44 10.40 4.75
CA GLU A 165 1.58 9.76 5.74
C GLU A 165 2.10 9.98 7.17
N GLY A 166 3.41 9.81 7.39
CA GLY A 166 4.04 10.08 8.68
C GLY A 166 3.90 11.54 9.11
N VAL A 167 4.09 12.50 8.20
CA VAL A 167 3.90 13.92 8.47
C VAL A 167 2.44 14.24 8.79
N LEU A 168 1.50 13.72 8.01
CA LEU A 168 0.06 13.91 8.24
C LEU A 168 -0.37 13.34 9.60
N ASN A 169 0.06 12.13 9.95
CA ASN A 169 -0.21 11.50 11.23
C ASN A 169 0.39 12.30 12.40
N LEU A 170 1.58 12.87 12.21
CA LEU A 170 2.19 13.76 13.20
C LEU A 170 1.39 15.05 13.37
N CYS A 171 0.96 15.66 12.27
CA CYS A 171 0.08 16.84 12.31
C CYS A 171 -1.23 16.54 13.05
N VAL A 172 -1.89 15.43 12.75
CA VAL A 172 -3.11 15.01 13.44
C VAL A 172 -2.85 14.80 14.95
N ALA A 173 -1.75 14.16 15.32
CA ALA A 173 -1.39 13.95 16.72
C ALA A 173 -1.08 15.24 17.47
N LEU A 174 -0.50 16.23 16.80
CA LEU A 174 -0.14 17.52 17.41
C LEU A 174 -1.33 18.50 17.46
N PHE A 175 -2.08 18.62 16.35
CA PHE A 175 -3.13 19.63 16.20
C PHE A 175 -4.53 19.11 16.56
N GLY A 176 -4.86 17.87 16.21
CA GLY A 176 -6.18 17.29 16.49
C GLY A 176 -6.52 17.24 17.98
N ILE A 177 -5.52 17.00 18.82
CA ILE A 177 -5.72 16.94 20.29
C ILE A 177 -5.86 18.33 20.92
N LYS A 178 -5.32 19.37 20.27
CA LYS A 178 -5.45 20.75 20.77
C LYS A 178 -6.89 21.25 20.66
N ILE A 179 -7.59 20.86 19.60
CA ILE A 179 -9.00 21.22 19.35
C ILE A 179 -9.92 20.56 20.38
N ILE A 180 -9.73 19.28 20.69
CA ILE A 180 -10.54 18.55 21.67
C ILE A 180 -10.37 19.13 23.08
N ARG A 181 -9.19 19.65 23.41
CA ARG A 181 -8.93 20.28 24.72
C ARG A 181 -9.64 21.62 24.86
N HIS A 182 -9.78 22.42 23.80
CA HIS A 182 -10.50 23.70 23.80
C HIS A 182 -12.01 23.49 23.95
N GLN A 183 -12.59 22.58 23.16
CA GLN A 183 -14.02 22.27 23.23
C GLN A 183 -14.48 21.72 24.59
N ARG A 184 -13.56 21.12 25.37
CA ARG A 184 -13.87 20.56 26.69
C ARG A 184 -13.90 21.65 27.79
N VAL A 185 -13.14 22.72 27.63
CA VAL A 185 -13.14 23.86 28.53
C VAL A 185 -14.45 24.65 28.37
N ASP A 186 -14.83 24.94 27.13
CA ASP A 186 -16.07 25.68 26.80
C ASP A 186 -17.32 24.91 27.20
N GLY A 187 -17.34 23.58 27.10
CA GLY A 187 -18.45 22.72 27.49
C GLY A 187 -18.64 22.54 29.01
N VAL A 188 -17.62 22.86 29.80
CA VAL A 188 -17.71 22.84 31.27
C VAL A 188 -18.22 24.17 31.78
N GLU A 189 -17.79 25.28 31.18
CA GLU A 189 -18.27 26.62 31.55
C GLU A 189 -19.75 26.82 31.21
N ALA A 190 -20.22 26.30 30.08
CA ALA A 190 -21.65 26.34 29.69
C ALA A 190 -22.60 25.48 30.55
N ARG A 191 -22.09 24.67 31.48
CA ARG A 191 -22.88 23.87 32.43
C ARG A 191 -22.96 24.46 33.82
N VAL A 192 -22.25 25.53 34.09
CA VAL A 192 -22.16 26.19 35.40
C VAL A 192 -23.00 27.49 35.43
N GLU A 193 -23.46 27.97 34.26
CA GLU A 193 -24.47 29.00 34.11
C GLU A 193 -25.89 28.37 33.99
#